data_a18baf5e9333b9a535ea7473b8ce2b86
#
_entry.id   a18baf5e9333b9a535ea7473b8ce2b86
#
_cell.length_a   1.000
_cell.length_b   1.000
_cell.length_c   1.000
_cell.angle_alpha   90.00
_cell.angle_beta   90.00
_cell.angle_gamma   90.00
#
_symmetry.space_group_name_H-M   'P 1'
#
loop_
_entity.id
_entity.type
_entity.pdbx_description
1 polymer ?
#
loop_
_entity_poly.entity_id
_entity_poly.type
_entity_poly.pdbx_seq_one_letter_code
_entity_poly.pdbx_strand_id
1 'polypeptide(L)'
;MSEAVVLEHAKSAGTDFLMYTGNFCGYCVAAKRLFASKNLSFKEYNFNEHPGMREDVVAATGHRTVPVIFDLRDGQVMFIGGFDETSAYLR
;
A
#
# COMPACT_ATOMS: atom_id res chain seq x y z
N MET A 1 -7.24 -10.46 -13.79
CA MET A 1 -8.01 -10.28 -12.55
C MET A 1 -7.29 -9.26 -11.70
N SER A 2 -8.04 -8.26 -11.22
CA SER A 2 -7.45 -7.15 -10.48
C SER A 2 -6.76 -7.58 -9.18
N GLU A 3 -7.35 -8.56 -8.47
CA GLU A 3 -6.73 -9.08 -7.26
C GLU A 3 -5.37 -9.73 -7.52
N ALA A 4 -5.21 -10.32 -8.70
CA ALA A 4 -3.95 -10.97 -9.06
C ALA A 4 -2.79 -9.98 -9.11
N VAL A 5 -3.05 -8.73 -9.50
CA VAL A 5 -2.01 -7.68 -9.55
C VAL A 5 -1.46 -7.43 -8.15
N VAL A 6 -2.36 -7.25 -7.17
CA VAL A 6 -1.97 -7.01 -5.78
C VAL A 6 -1.21 -8.22 -5.23
N LEU A 7 -1.70 -9.43 -5.48
CA LEU A 7 -1.05 -10.64 -4.99
C LEU A 7 0.35 -10.83 -5.60
N GLU A 8 0.51 -10.50 -6.88
CA GLU A 8 1.82 -10.54 -7.54
C GLU A 8 2.78 -9.56 -6.91
N HIS A 9 2.33 -8.33 -6.67
CA HIS A 9 3.15 -7.31 -6.03
C HIS A 9 3.55 -7.73 -4.62
N ALA A 10 2.60 -8.28 -3.87
CA ALA A 10 2.84 -8.74 -2.50
C ALA A 10 3.85 -9.87 -2.48
N LYS A 11 3.73 -10.81 -3.41
CA LYS A 11 4.61 -11.98 -3.50
C LYS A 11 6.05 -11.57 -3.76
N SER A 12 6.26 -10.54 -4.58
CA SER A 12 7.62 -10.10 -4.96
C SER A 12 8.17 -8.99 -4.08
N ALA A 13 7.36 -8.43 -3.16
CA ALA A 13 7.76 -7.26 -2.38
C ALA A 13 8.94 -7.54 -1.43
N GLY A 14 8.90 -8.63 -0.69
CA GLY A 14 9.93 -8.96 0.28
C GLY A 14 10.02 -7.97 1.44
N THR A 15 8.91 -7.30 1.76
CA THR A 15 8.85 -6.24 2.76
C THR A 15 7.71 -6.49 3.75
N ASP A 16 7.68 -5.70 4.83
CA ASP A 16 6.61 -5.80 5.83
C ASP A 16 5.27 -5.30 5.31
N PHE A 17 5.30 -4.28 4.45
CA PHE A 17 4.09 -3.66 3.92
C PHE A 17 4.21 -3.45 2.42
N LEU A 18 3.05 -3.35 1.77
CA LEU A 18 2.92 -2.98 0.37
C LEU A 18 2.10 -1.70 0.33
N MET A 19 2.58 -0.69 -0.40
CA MET A 19 1.91 0.61 -0.45
C MET A 19 1.81 1.12 -1.88
N TYR A 20 0.61 1.58 -2.23
CA TYR A 20 0.39 2.28 -3.49
C TYR A 20 0.23 3.76 -3.21
N THR A 21 0.86 4.59 -4.03
CA THR A 21 0.92 6.03 -3.82
C THR A 21 0.58 6.79 -5.09
N GLY A 22 0.54 8.10 -4.98
CA GLY A 22 0.42 9.01 -6.13
C GLY A 22 1.31 10.22 -5.89
N ASN A 23 1.42 11.07 -6.92
CA ASN A 23 2.18 12.31 -6.80
C ASN A 23 1.41 13.31 -5.93
N PHE A 24 2.14 14.22 -5.29
CA PHE A 24 1.56 15.31 -4.48
C PHE A 24 0.63 14.77 -3.39
N CYS A 25 1.05 13.71 -2.73
CA CYS A 25 0.24 13.03 -1.72
C CYS A 25 0.87 13.20 -0.33
N GLY A 26 0.34 14.13 0.47
CA GLY A 26 0.83 14.37 1.82
C GLY A 26 0.63 13.17 2.74
N TYR A 27 -0.48 12.46 2.61
CA TYR A 27 -0.74 11.26 3.41
C TYR A 27 0.18 10.11 3.03
N CYS A 28 0.64 10.05 1.78
CA CYS A 28 1.63 9.06 1.37
C CYS A 28 2.97 9.33 2.05
N VAL A 29 3.37 10.60 2.13
CA VAL A 29 4.58 11.00 2.84
C VAL A 29 4.46 10.66 4.33
N ALA A 30 3.29 10.97 4.92
CA ALA A 30 3.05 10.65 6.34
C ALA A 30 3.15 9.15 6.61
N ALA A 31 2.63 8.33 5.71
CA ALA A 31 2.70 6.87 5.85
C ALA A 31 4.16 6.38 5.81
N LYS A 32 4.95 6.93 4.90
CA LYS A 32 6.37 6.57 4.81
C LYS A 32 7.12 6.92 6.09
N ARG A 33 6.82 8.08 6.66
CA ARG A 33 7.43 8.51 7.93
C ARG A 33 7.00 7.60 9.09
N LEU A 34 5.74 7.19 9.09
CA LEU A 34 5.23 6.29 10.11
C LEU A 34 5.98 4.95 10.07
N PHE A 35 6.13 4.37 8.88
CA PHE A 35 6.87 3.11 8.73
C PHE A 35 8.32 3.28 9.17
N ALA A 36 8.98 4.35 8.74
CA ALA A 36 10.37 4.62 9.13
C ALA A 36 10.52 4.73 10.64
N SER A 37 9.59 5.40 11.31
CA SER A 37 9.64 5.59 12.76
C SER A 37 9.52 4.28 13.53
N LYS A 38 8.95 3.26 12.92
CA LYS A 38 8.72 1.94 13.53
C LYS A 38 9.64 0.86 12.98
N ASN A 39 10.61 1.24 12.14
CA ASN A 39 11.53 0.30 11.47
C ASN A 39 10.81 -0.76 10.66
N LEU A 40 9.72 -0.36 9.99
CA LEU A 40 8.96 -1.26 9.13
C LEU A 40 9.31 -0.99 7.68
N SER A 41 9.59 -2.04 6.93
CA SER A 41 9.92 -1.92 5.51
C SER A 41 8.64 -1.90 4.67
N PHE A 42 8.72 -1.30 3.49
CA PHE A 42 7.59 -1.27 2.57
C PHE A 42 8.08 -1.27 1.13
N LYS A 43 7.25 -1.84 0.25
CA LYS A 43 7.42 -1.74 -1.20
C LYS A 43 6.38 -0.75 -1.71
N GLU A 44 6.82 0.22 -2.52
CA GLU A 44 5.96 1.27 -3.03
C GLU A 44 5.78 1.15 -4.54
N TYR A 45 4.53 1.31 -5.00
CA TYR A 45 4.22 1.51 -6.41
C TYR A 45 3.46 2.83 -6.53
N ASN A 46 4.01 3.76 -7.29
CA ASN A 46 3.38 5.05 -7.53
C ASN A 46 2.49 4.94 -8.77
N PHE A 47 1.19 5.20 -8.62
CA PHE A 47 0.23 5.07 -9.71
C PHE A 47 0.55 5.98 -10.90
N ASN A 48 1.21 7.10 -10.66
CA ASN A 48 1.59 8.01 -11.75
C ASN A 48 2.68 7.43 -12.64
N GLU A 49 3.42 6.44 -12.14
CA GLU A 49 4.49 5.77 -12.89
C GLU A 49 4.04 4.46 -13.53
N HIS A 50 2.82 4.01 -13.24
CA HIS A 50 2.31 2.72 -13.70
C HIS A 50 0.88 2.88 -14.21
N PRO A 51 0.72 3.30 -15.50
CA PRO A 51 -0.63 3.48 -16.08
C PRO A 51 -1.48 2.21 -15.97
N GLY A 52 -2.73 2.37 -15.55
CA GLY A 52 -3.66 1.27 -15.39
C GLY A 52 -3.63 0.58 -14.04
N MET A 53 -2.58 0.78 -13.26
CA MET A 53 -2.45 0.10 -11.97
C MET A 53 -3.49 0.56 -10.96
N ARG A 54 -3.82 1.86 -10.96
CA ARG A 54 -4.84 2.42 -10.05
C ARG A 54 -6.17 1.67 -10.19
N GLU A 55 -6.60 1.46 -11.43
CA GLU A 55 -7.88 0.79 -11.70
C GLU A 55 -7.89 -0.63 -11.15
N ASP A 56 -6.79 -1.35 -11.29
CA ASP A 56 -6.66 -2.71 -10.77
C ASP A 56 -6.75 -2.72 -9.24
N VAL A 57 -6.07 -1.80 -8.58
CA VAL A 57 -6.06 -1.74 -7.12
C VAL A 57 -7.41 -1.29 -6.58
N VAL A 58 -8.05 -0.32 -7.23
CA VAL A 58 -9.41 0.12 -6.85
C VAL A 58 -10.38 -1.05 -6.98
N ALA A 59 -10.28 -1.82 -8.06
CA ALA A 59 -11.15 -2.98 -8.25
C ALA A 59 -10.94 -4.04 -7.17
N ALA A 60 -9.68 -4.22 -6.73
CA ALA A 60 -9.36 -5.21 -5.71
C ALA A 60 -9.79 -4.79 -4.29
N THR A 61 -9.77 -3.50 -3.99
CA THR A 61 -9.94 -3.00 -2.62
C THR A 61 -11.17 -2.16 -2.40
N GLY A 62 -11.71 -1.53 -3.44
CA GLY A 62 -12.75 -0.53 -3.32
C GLY A 62 -12.26 0.81 -2.79
N HIS A 63 -10.97 0.94 -2.53
CA HIS A 63 -10.37 2.15 -1.94
C HIS A 63 -9.83 3.05 -3.05
N ARG A 64 -10.37 4.26 -3.18
CA ARG A 64 -10.10 5.13 -4.34
C ARG A 64 -9.02 6.17 -4.11
N THR A 65 -8.62 6.39 -2.87
CA THR A 65 -7.62 7.42 -2.53
C THR A 65 -6.28 6.78 -2.20
N VAL A 66 -5.21 7.57 -2.25
CA VAL A 66 -3.87 7.12 -1.86
C VAL A 66 -3.50 7.72 -0.52
N PRO A 67 -2.70 7.04 0.28
CA PRO A 67 -2.08 5.74 0.01
C PRO A 67 -3.06 4.58 0.14
N VAL A 68 -2.73 3.45 -0.49
CA VAL A 68 -3.44 2.17 -0.30
C VAL A 68 -2.42 1.22 0.31
N ILE A 69 -2.70 0.68 1.48
CA ILE A 69 -1.71 -0.02 2.29
C ILE A 69 -2.16 -1.42 2.65
N PHE A 70 -1.24 -2.39 2.49
CA PHE A 70 -1.44 -3.80 2.85
C PHE A 70 -0.37 -4.21 3.84
N ASP A 71 -0.73 -5.01 4.84
CA ASP A 71 0.19 -5.65 5.77
C ASP A 71 0.58 -7.01 5.19
N LEU A 72 1.88 -7.23 4.99
CA LEU A 72 2.40 -8.48 4.43
C LEU A 72 3.11 -9.34 5.48
N ARG A 73 3.11 -8.92 6.73
CA ARG A 73 3.83 -9.65 7.78
C ARG A 73 3.17 -11.01 8.00
N ASP A 74 3.98 -11.98 8.39
CA ASP A 74 3.53 -13.35 8.65
C ASP A 74 2.90 -14.04 7.44
N GLY A 75 3.33 -13.65 6.23
CA GLY A 75 2.86 -14.26 5.00
C GLY A 75 1.45 -13.87 4.57
N GLN A 76 0.84 -12.90 5.25
CA GLN A 76 -0.51 -12.45 4.92
C GLN A 76 -0.48 -11.37 3.83
N VAL A 77 -1.62 -11.12 3.21
CA VAL A 77 -1.84 -9.96 2.33
C VAL A 77 -3.12 -9.31 2.83
N MET A 78 -2.98 -8.45 3.83
CA MET A 78 -4.13 -7.87 4.52
C MET A 78 -4.31 -6.40 4.14
N PHE A 79 -5.42 -6.08 3.50
CA PHE A 79 -5.74 -4.70 3.18
C PHE A 79 -6.09 -3.92 4.45
N ILE A 80 -5.41 -2.80 4.67
CA ILE A 80 -5.66 -1.95 5.83
C ILE A 80 -6.48 -0.72 5.45
N GLY A 81 -6.07 -0.02 4.41
CA GLY A 81 -6.71 1.22 3.97
C GLY A 81 -5.69 2.29 3.68
N GLY A 82 -5.98 3.53 4.07
CA GLY A 82 -5.09 4.67 3.90
C GLY A 82 -4.26 4.94 5.13
N PHE A 83 -3.79 6.19 5.26
CA PHE A 83 -2.92 6.58 6.36
C PHE A 83 -3.61 6.48 7.71
N ASP A 84 -4.83 7.01 7.84
CA ASP A 84 -5.53 7.04 9.13
C ASP A 84 -5.76 5.62 9.66
N GLU A 85 -6.23 4.73 8.79
CA GLU A 85 -6.44 3.33 9.14
C GLU A 85 -5.15 2.65 9.55
N THR A 86 -4.06 2.91 8.82
CA THR A 86 -2.76 2.30 9.12
C THR A 86 -2.19 2.83 10.42
N SER A 87 -2.32 4.13 10.67
CA SER A 87 -1.85 4.73 11.91
C SER A 87 -2.56 4.11 13.13
N ALA A 88 -3.88 3.92 13.04
CA ALA A 88 -4.64 3.26 14.09
C ALA A 88 -4.25 1.79 14.25
N TYR A 89 -4.06 1.10 13.14
CA TYR A 89 -3.69 -0.32 13.10
C TYR A 89 -2.34 -0.59 13.79
N LEU A 90 -1.40 0.36 13.65
CA LEU A 90 -0.03 0.20 14.17
C LEU A 90 0.18 0.79 15.58
N ARG A 91 -0.85 1.31 16.19
CA ARG A 91 -0.73 1.83 17.57
C ARG A 91 -0.41 0.76 18.58
#